data_0569a4bead256e2bd8d8678ce0e495cb
#
_entry.id   0569a4bead256e2bd8d8678ce0e495cb
#
_cell.length_a   1.000
_cell.length_b   1.000
_cell.length_c   1.000
_cell.angle_alpha   90.00
_cell.angle_beta   90.00
_cell.angle_gamma   90.00
#
_symmetry.space_group_name_H-M   'P 1'
#
loop_
_entity.id
_entity.type
_entity.pdbx_description
1 polymer ?
#
loop_
_entity_poly.entity_id
_entity_poly.type
_entity_poly.pdbx_seq_one_letter_code
_entity_poly.pdbx_strand_id
1 'polypeptide(L)'
;TISSLASSQTGLPKGIPIKYRAGDQPNNAMSLNVLNSGEVAATGGTSGVLYALTDQIKSKESLRINNFAHVNYGESNKIIGKLLCINGAGILYKWLKNNLSSDSYIKMNKKAEKVKIGSDGIYFFPFGNGAERMFENKNIGSNIFNLNYNIHNDAHLYRSALEGIGFSFVYGMEILKNDNLKPSLIRAGNDNLFQSEIFSDTISTLIDKEIQIHDVSGAYGAARAVGCDQNDFNL
;
A
#
# COMPACT_ATOMS: atom_id res chain seq x y z
N THR A 1 2.36 12.57 28.57
CA THR A 1 3.83 12.55 28.67
C THR A 1 4.32 11.12 28.98
N ILE A 2 5.60 10.87 28.74
CA ILE A 2 6.26 9.62 29.14
C ILE A 2 6.23 9.49 30.65
N SER A 3 5.65 8.40 31.15
CA SER A 3 5.58 8.07 32.58
C SER A 3 6.92 7.55 33.11
N SER A 4 7.07 7.48 34.45
CA SER A 4 8.28 6.89 35.09
C SER A 4 8.47 5.42 34.68
N LEU A 5 7.38 4.64 34.57
CA LEU A 5 7.42 3.25 34.14
C LEU A 5 7.87 3.12 32.68
N ALA A 6 7.28 3.90 31.78
CA ALA A 6 7.68 3.89 30.38
C ALA A 6 9.13 4.34 30.20
N SER A 7 9.59 5.35 30.96
CA SER A 7 10.98 5.79 30.97
C SER A 7 11.95 4.66 31.34
N SER A 8 11.63 3.90 32.40
CA SER A 8 12.48 2.77 32.84
C SER A 8 12.52 1.62 31.81
N GLN A 9 11.45 1.39 31.08
CA GLN A 9 11.35 0.32 30.08
C GLN A 9 11.97 0.67 28.73
N THR A 10 11.91 1.96 28.34
CA THR A 10 12.29 2.39 26.98
C THR A 10 13.61 3.15 26.94
N GLY A 11 14.12 3.61 28.09
CA GLY A 11 15.29 4.49 28.18
C GLY A 11 15.00 5.95 27.79
N LEU A 12 13.76 6.29 27.40
CA LEU A 12 13.38 7.67 27.06
C LEU A 12 13.24 8.52 28.34
N PRO A 13 13.65 9.80 28.34
CA PRO A 13 13.47 10.68 29.49
C PRO A 13 11.99 10.81 29.90
N LYS A 14 11.74 10.77 31.21
CA LYS A 14 10.41 11.05 31.78
C LYS A 14 9.95 12.46 31.40
N GLY A 15 8.66 12.62 31.15
CA GLY A 15 8.05 13.91 30.92
C GLY A 15 8.02 14.35 29.45
N ILE A 16 8.67 13.63 28.53
CA ILE A 16 8.55 13.93 27.10
C ILE A 16 7.08 13.94 26.70
N PRO A 17 6.58 15.00 26.03
CA PRO A 17 5.19 15.08 25.59
C PRO A 17 4.88 14.07 24.48
N ILE A 18 3.73 13.42 24.56
CA ILE A 18 3.15 12.64 23.49
C ILE A 18 2.18 13.56 22.74
N LYS A 19 2.59 14.07 21.57
CA LYS A 19 1.84 15.10 20.85
C LYS A 19 0.63 14.56 20.10
N TYR A 20 0.71 13.31 19.58
CA TYR A 20 -0.40 12.69 18.86
C TYR A 20 -0.32 11.16 18.93
N ARG A 21 -1.36 10.49 18.42
CA ARG A 21 -1.40 9.05 18.19
C ARG A 21 -1.98 8.81 16.81
N ALA A 22 -1.27 8.01 16.01
CA ALA A 22 -1.73 7.59 14.70
C ALA A 22 -1.27 6.16 14.42
N GLY A 23 -1.97 5.48 13.52
CA GLY A 23 -1.54 4.20 12.99
C GLY A 23 -0.35 4.34 12.03
N ASP A 24 0.12 3.21 11.51
CA ASP A 24 1.24 3.15 10.56
C ASP A 24 0.91 3.85 9.22
N GLN A 25 -0.30 3.66 8.70
CA GLN A 25 -0.68 4.22 7.39
C GLN A 25 -0.78 5.75 7.38
N PRO A 26 -1.42 6.43 8.36
CA PRO A 26 -1.34 7.89 8.48
C PRO A 26 0.10 8.40 8.60
N ASN A 27 0.96 7.72 9.36
CA ASN A 27 2.38 8.08 9.49
C ASN A 27 3.15 7.87 8.16
N ASN A 28 2.86 6.80 7.44
CA ASN A 28 3.44 6.57 6.12
C ASN A 28 3.00 7.65 5.12
N ALA A 29 1.73 8.04 5.12
CA ALA A 29 1.23 9.15 4.30
C ALA A 29 1.95 10.46 4.61
N MET A 30 2.20 10.75 5.91
CA MET A 30 3.01 11.89 6.34
C MET A 30 4.43 11.84 5.78
N SER A 31 5.07 10.65 5.79
CA SER A 31 6.43 10.50 5.25
C SER A 31 6.49 10.77 3.74
N LEU A 32 5.44 10.40 3.04
CA LEU A 32 5.29 10.58 1.59
C LEU A 32 4.78 11.96 1.19
N ASN A 33 4.59 12.87 2.14
CA ASN A 33 4.01 14.19 1.91
C ASN A 33 2.62 14.12 1.25
N VAL A 34 1.82 13.12 1.64
CA VAL A 34 0.41 12.95 1.25
C VAL A 34 -0.43 13.62 2.33
N LEU A 35 -0.89 14.86 2.07
CA LEU A 35 -1.42 15.78 3.07
C LEU A 35 -2.77 16.39 2.68
N ASN A 36 -3.13 16.37 1.39
CA ASN A 36 -4.28 17.08 0.85
C ASN A 36 -5.33 16.13 0.27
N SER A 37 -6.56 16.63 0.17
CA SER A 37 -7.67 15.90 -0.47
C SER A 37 -7.32 15.53 -1.92
N GLY A 38 -7.56 14.27 -2.29
CA GLY A 38 -7.22 13.70 -3.60
C GLY A 38 -5.84 13.06 -3.68
N GLU A 39 -5.00 13.17 -2.65
CA GLU A 39 -3.70 12.51 -2.61
C GLU A 39 -3.81 11.08 -2.03
N VAL A 40 -2.99 10.16 -2.54
CA VAL A 40 -3.00 8.74 -2.18
C VAL A 40 -1.60 8.27 -1.81
N ALA A 41 -1.46 7.64 -0.65
CA ALA A 41 -0.30 6.85 -0.27
C ALA A 41 -0.57 5.37 -0.57
N ALA A 42 0.28 4.74 -1.38
CA ALA A 42 0.22 3.31 -1.68
C ALA A 42 1.35 2.57 -0.97
N THR A 43 1.03 1.42 -0.38
CA THR A 43 1.99 0.56 0.32
C THR A 43 1.89 -0.86 -0.21
N GLY A 44 3.01 -1.44 -0.64
CA GLY A 44 3.09 -2.80 -1.20
C GLY A 44 3.78 -3.79 -0.27
N GLY A 45 3.43 -3.80 1.04
CA GLY A 45 3.99 -4.70 2.05
C GLY A 45 3.42 -6.11 1.99
N THR A 46 3.46 -6.84 3.11
CA THR A 46 2.84 -8.18 3.26
C THR A 46 1.38 -8.15 2.81
N SER A 47 0.62 -7.14 3.26
CA SER A 47 -0.64 -6.70 2.65
C SER A 47 -0.39 -5.42 1.89
N GLY A 48 -1.14 -5.19 0.81
CA GLY A 48 -1.21 -3.90 0.14
C GLY A 48 -2.16 -2.96 0.85
N VAL A 49 -1.92 -1.66 0.74
CA VAL A 49 -2.80 -0.63 1.26
C VAL A 49 -2.88 0.53 0.28
N LEU A 50 -4.09 1.04 0.07
CA LEU A 50 -4.34 2.35 -0.49
C LEU A 50 -4.90 3.25 0.63
N TYR A 51 -4.17 4.29 0.96
CA TYR A 51 -4.57 5.28 1.94
C TYR A 51 -4.76 6.63 1.24
N ALA A 52 -6.02 6.99 1.02
CA ALA A 52 -6.40 8.17 0.22
C ALA A 52 -6.99 9.26 1.10
N LEU A 53 -6.62 10.50 0.86
CA LEU A 53 -7.10 11.64 1.62
C LEU A 53 -8.30 12.33 0.95
N THR A 54 -9.25 12.77 1.78
CA THR A 54 -10.45 13.48 1.34
C THR A 54 -10.97 14.39 2.45
N ASP A 55 -11.73 15.40 2.08
CA ASP A 55 -12.53 16.23 2.97
C ASP A 55 -13.94 15.68 3.22
N GLN A 56 -14.31 14.57 2.55
CA GLN A 56 -15.62 13.94 2.65
C GLN A 56 -15.66 12.87 3.74
N ILE A 57 -16.39 13.15 4.83
CA ILE A 57 -16.56 12.23 5.96
C ILE A 57 -17.41 11.02 5.58
N LYS A 58 -18.46 11.23 4.77
CA LYS A 58 -19.35 10.14 4.35
C LYS A 58 -18.69 9.24 3.33
N SER A 59 -18.91 7.92 3.46
CA SER A 59 -18.43 6.91 2.53
C SER A 59 -19.60 6.12 1.97
N LYS A 60 -19.62 5.92 0.65
CA LYS A 60 -20.53 5.00 -0.04
C LYS A 60 -20.05 3.55 0.09
N GLU A 61 -18.76 3.36 0.29
CA GLU A 61 -18.07 2.08 0.38
C GLU A 61 -17.70 1.72 1.83
N SER A 62 -18.57 2.07 2.78
CA SER A 62 -18.32 1.92 4.23
C SER A 62 -18.06 0.48 4.69
N LEU A 63 -18.49 -0.52 3.93
CA LEU A 63 -18.18 -1.92 4.20
C LEU A 63 -16.75 -2.29 3.79
N ARG A 64 -16.20 -1.63 2.76
CA ARG A 64 -14.89 -1.92 2.18
C ARG A 64 -13.79 -0.95 2.63
N ILE A 65 -14.13 0.28 2.97
CA ILE A 65 -13.19 1.35 3.32
C ILE A 65 -13.33 1.72 4.80
N ASN A 66 -12.21 1.84 5.49
CA ASN A 66 -12.14 2.42 6.83
C ASN A 66 -11.83 3.92 6.75
N ASN A 67 -12.52 4.73 7.57
CA ASN A 67 -12.28 6.16 7.67
C ASN A 67 -11.55 6.49 8.97
N PHE A 68 -10.53 7.34 8.88
CA PHE A 68 -9.75 7.83 10.00
C PHE A 68 -9.55 9.33 9.89
N ALA A 69 -9.48 10.03 11.02
CA ALA A 69 -8.91 11.38 11.01
C ALA A 69 -7.43 11.28 10.60
N HIS A 70 -7.01 12.07 9.60
CA HIS A 70 -5.60 12.11 9.21
C HIS A 70 -4.75 12.85 10.27
N VAL A 71 -3.42 12.70 10.23
CA VAL A 71 -2.52 13.32 11.23
C VAL A 71 -2.68 14.83 11.29
N ASN A 72 -2.92 15.49 10.16
CA ASN A 72 -3.16 16.93 10.06
C ASN A 72 -4.64 17.35 10.18
N TYR A 73 -5.50 16.43 10.69
CA TYR A 73 -6.90 16.78 10.96
C TYR A 73 -7.00 17.85 12.06
N GLY A 74 -7.74 18.91 11.80
CA GLY A 74 -7.96 20.00 12.73
C GLY A 74 -9.30 20.71 12.50
N GLU A 75 -9.59 21.74 13.29
CA GLU A 75 -10.85 22.50 13.17
C GLU A 75 -10.98 23.19 11.81
N SER A 76 -9.88 23.72 11.27
CA SER A 76 -9.82 24.40 9.98
C SER A 76 -9.53 23.45 8.81
N ASN A 77 -9.07 22.22 9.07
CA ASN A 77 -8.65 21.26 8.05
C ASN A 77 -9.20 19.87 8.39
N LYS A 78 -10.36 19.53 7.86
CA LYS A 78 -11.06 18.27 8.16
C LYS A 78 -10.66 17.17 7.18
N ILE A 79 -9.38 16.81 7.15
CA ILE A 79 -8.87 15.76 6.26
C ILE A 79 -9.11 14.39 6.87
N ILE A 80 -9.78 13.54 6.10
CA ILE A 80 -10.08 12.14 6.42
C ILE A 80 -9.19 11.25 5.56
N GLY A 81 -8.55 10.28 6.18
CA GLY A 81 -7.88 9.19 5.51
C GLY A 81 -8.82 8.01 5.28
N LYS A 82 -9.02 7.64 4.03
CA LYS A 82 -9.77 6.46 3.61
C LYS A 82 -8.79 5.33 3.34
N LEU A 83 -8.89 4.27 4.13
CA LEU A 83 -7.98 3.14 4.09
C LEU A 83 -8.69 1.93 3.49
N LEU A 84 -8.10 1.40 2.40
CA LEU A 84 -8.47 0.14 1.79
C LEU A 84 -7.31 -0.85 1.91
N CYS A 85 -7.53 -1.96 2.60
CA CYS A 85 -6.58 -3.09 2.65
C CYS A 85 -6.73 -3.96 1.40
N ILE A 86 -5.58 -4.38 0.86
CA ILE A 86 -5.45 -5.30 -0.26
C ILE A 86 -4.69 -6.51 0.25
N ASN A 87 -5.41 -7.53 0.68
CA ASN A 87 -4.79 -8.76 1.14
C ASN A 87 -4.23 -9.57 -0.04
N GLY A 88 -3.27 -10.45 0.23
CA GLY A 88 -2.66 -11.27 -0.82
C GLY A 88 -1.50 -10.62 -1.58
N ALA A 89 -1.05 -9.42 -1.20
CA ALA A 89 0.02 -8.68 -1.88
C ALA A 89 1.42 -9.34 -1.71
N GLY A 90 2.32 -8.75 -0.96
CA GLY A 90 3.68 -9.24 -0.79
C GLY A 90 3.78 -10.64 -0.18
N ILE A 91 2.74 -11.11 0.54
CA ILE A 91 2.69 -12.47 1.08
C ILE A 91 2.68 -13.52 -0.04
N LEU A 92 2.01 -13.28 -1.17
CA LEU A 92 2.06 -14.15 -2.33
C LEU A 92 3.48 -14.19 -2.91
N TYR A 93 4.11 -13.04 -3.09
CA TYR A 93 5.45 -12.98 -3.67
C TYR A 93 6.50 -13.63 -2.75
N LYS A 94 6.35 -13.48 -1.44
CA LYS A 94 7.13 -14.19 -0.42
C LYS A 94 6.90 -15.71 -0.48
N TRP A 95 5.65 -16.14 -0.67
CA TRP A 95 5.33 -17.57 -0.81
C TRP A 95 6.01 -18.18 -2.04
N LEU A 96 5.97 -17.51 -3.19
CA LEU A 96 6.67 -17.96 -4.41
C LEU A 96 8.19 -18.07 -4.15
N LYS A 97 8.79 -17.07 -3.51
CA LYS A 97 10.21 -17.11 -3.13
C LYS A 97 10.55 -18.35 -2.30
N ASN A 98 9.74 -18.64 -1.31
CA ASN A 98 10.03 -19.70 -0.34
C ASN A 98 9.77 -21.11 -0.89
N ASN A 99 8.91 -21.26 -1.91
CA ASN A 99 8.48 -22.56 -2.42
C ASN A 99 9.02 -22.92 -3.80
N LEU A 100 9.37 -21.94 -4.63
CA LEU A 100 9.84 -22.20 -5.99
C LEU A 100 11.35 -22.02 -6.15
N SER A 101 11.99 -21.20 -5.34
CA SER A 101 13.38 -20.84 -5.55
C SER A 101 14.04 -20.33 -4.26
N SER A 102 15.36 -20.50 -4.16
CA SER A 102 16.20 -19.83 -3.16
C SER A 102 16.67 -18.45 -3.63
N ASP A 103 16.10 -17.90 -4.70
CA ASP A 103 16.49 -16.62 -5.27
C ASP A 103 16.12 -15.44 -4.33
N SER A 104 16.90 -14.36 -4.41
CA SER A 104 16.51 -13.09 -3.82
C SER A 104 15.38 -12.43 -4.62
N TYR A 105 14.62 -11.52 -4.01
CA TYR A 105 13.59 -10.74 -4.73
C TYR A 105 14.15 -10.02 -5.95
N ILE A 106 15.37 -9.49 -5.89
CA ILE A 106 16.06 -8.86 -7.02
C ILE A 106 16.22 -9.82 -8.19
N LYS A 107 16.61 -11.09 -7.92
CA LYS A 107 16.73 -12.10 -8.97
C LYS A 107 15.38 -12.52 -9.54
N MET A 108 14.36 -12.65 -8.68
CA MET A 108 12.99 -12.93 -9.10
C MET A 108 12.46 -11.83 -10.03
N ASN A 109 12.64 -10.55 -9.66
CA ASN A 109 12.25 -9.42 -10.49
C ASN A 109 12.97 -9.45 -11.85
N LYS A 110 14.30 -9.65 -11.87
CA LYS A 110 15.08 -9.76 -13.11
C LYS A 110 14.67 -10.94 -14.00
N LYS A 111 14.18 -12.04 -13.43
CA LYS A 111 13.60 -13.15 -14.21
C LYS A 111 12.26 -12.75 -14.80
N ALA A 112 11.39 -12.14 -13.99
CA ALA A 112 10.08 -11.66 -14.41
C ALA A 112 10.14 -10.63 -15.54
N GLU A 113 11.11 -9.71 -15.53
CA GLU A 113 11.35 -8.70 -16.57
C GLU A 113 11.59 -9.29 -17.97
N LYS A 114 12.11 -10.51 -18.05
CA LYS A 114 12.35 -11.21 -19.33
C LYS A 114 11.10 -11.81 -19.96
N VAL A 115 10.00 -11.87 -19.21
CA VAL A 115 8.71 -12.38 -19.67
C VAL A 115 7.88 -11.23 -20.22
N LYS A 116 7.12 -11.44 -21.28
CA LYS A 116 6.25 -10.42 -21.88
C LYS A 116 5.13 -9.99 -20.91
N ILE A 117 4.62 -8.78 -21.12
CA ILE A 117 3.42 -8.29 -20.45
C ILE A 117 2.28 -9.29 -20.67
N GLY A 118 1.53 -9.61 -19.61
CA GLY A 118 0.47 -10.63 -19.63
C GLY A 118 0.99 -12.04 -19.47
N SER A 119 2.30 -12.25 -19.18
CA SER A 119 2.88 -13.52 -18.75
C SER A 119 2.55 -14.70 -19.68
N ASP A 120 2.49 -14.49 -20.99
CA ASP A 120 2.08 -15.45 -22.01
C ASP A 120 0.72 -16.14 -21.72
N GLY A 121 -0.20 -15.38 -21.09
CA GLY A 121 -1.59 -15.78 -20.83
C GLY A 121 -1.84 -16.46 -19.48
N ILE A 122 -0.82 -16.71 -18.67
CA ILE A 122 -1.01 -17.13 -17.28
C ILE A 122 -1.31 -15.92 -16.39
N TYR A 123 -2.24 -16.04 -15.47
CA TYR A 123 -2.48 -15.02 -14.47
C TYR A 123 -2.76 -15.60 -13.08
N PHE A 124 -2.33 -14.84 -12.07
CA PHE A 124 -2.46 -15.18 -10.66
C PHE A 124 -3.60 -14.39 -10.03
N PHE A 125 -4.49 -15.09 -9.32
CA PHE A 125 -5.49 -14.49 -8.45
C PHE A 125 -4.98 -14.57 -7.00
N PRO A 126 -4.63 -13.43 -6.33
CA PRO A 126 -3.66 -13.46 -5.24
C PRO A 126 -4.25 -13.64 -3.84
N PHE A 127 -5.53 -13.99 -3.70
CA PHE A 127 -6.25 -13.91 -2.42
C PHE A 127 -6.22 -15.19 -1.57
N GLY A 128 -5.09 -15.91 -1.55
CA GLY A 128 -4.93 -17.15 -0.78
C GLY A 128 -5.07 -16.98 0.73
N ASN A 129 -4.85 -15.80 1.25
CA ASN A 129 -5.05 -15.44 2.66
C ASN A 129 -6.37 -14.66 2.89
N GLY A 130 -7.32 -14.78 1.95
CA GLY A 130 -8.55 -13.99 1.94
C GLY A 130 -8.35 -12.63 1.27
N ALA A 131 -9.43 -11.92 1.06
CA ALA A 131 -9.44 -10.60 0.42
C ALA A 131 -9.95 -9.49 1.37
N GLU A 132 -10.20 -9.84 2.61
CA GLU A 132 -10.74 -8.93 3.62
C GLU A 132 -11.93 -8.09 3.10
N ARG A 133 -11.94 -6.82 3.46
CA ARG A 133 -13.02 -5.91 3.10
C ARG A 133 -13.14 -5.64 1.61
N MET A 134 -12.05 -5.77 0.83
CA MET A 134 -12.08 -5.54 -0.62
C MET A 134 -13.18 -6.34 -1.31
N PHE A 135 -13.41 -7.58 -0.88
CA PHE A 135 -14.49 -8.45 -1.33
C PHE A 135 -15.48 -8.82 -0.20
N GLU A 136 -15.74 -7.87 0.70
CA GLU A 136 -16.74 -8.01 1.78
C GLU A 136 -16.48 -9.25 2.65
N ASN A 137 -15.23 -9.55 2.93
CA ASN A 137 -14.77 -10.72 3.70
C ASN A 137 -15.13 -12.09 3.07
N LYS A 138 -15.45 -12.15 1.78
CA LYS A 138 -15.67 -13.41 1.08
C LYS A 138 -14.36 -14.18 0.96
N ASN A 139 -14.43 -15.49 1.19
CA ASN A 139 -13.28 -16.37 0.96
C ASN A 139 -13.27 -16.78 -0.52
N ILE A 140 -12.43 -16.12 -1.31
CA ILE A 140 -12.33 -16.34 -2.76
C ILE A 140 -11.11 -17.16 -3.16
N GLY A 141 -10.15 -17.34 -2.24
CA GLY A 141 -8.94 -18.15 -2.44
C GLY A 141 -7.93 -17.57 -3.43
N SER A 142 -6.88 -18.32 -3.69
CA SER A 142 -5.87 -18.04 -4.71
C SER A 142 -5.96 -19.05 -5.82
N ASN A 143 -5.77 -18.59 -7.07
CA ASN A 143 -5.79 -19.45 -8.24
C ASN A 143 -4.73 -19.04 -9.25
N ILE A 144 -4.20 -20.00 -9.97
CA ILE A 144 -3.39 -19.79 -11.16
C ILE A 144 -4.22 -20.29 -12.35
N PHE A 145 -4.47 -19.40 -13.30
CA PHE A 145 -5.27 -19.71 -14.48
C PHE A 145 -4.38 -19.85 -15.72
N ASN A 146 -4.81 -20.70 -16.65
CA ASN A 146 -4.16 -20.93 -17.94
C ASN A 146 -2.71 -21.42 -17.84
N LEU A 147 -2.33 -22.10 -16.74
CA LEU A 147 -1.00 -22.66 -16.61
C LEU A 147 -0.77 -23.77 -17.66
N ASN A 148 0.24 -23.58 -18.50
CA ASN A 148 0.68 -24.54 -19.52
C ASN A 148 2.11 -25.00 -19.20
N TYR A 149 2.28 -26.28 -18.90
CA TYR A 149 3.55 -26.86 -18.46
C TYR A 149 4.65 -26.86 -19.53
N ASN A 150 4.29 -26.72 -20.81
CA ASN A 150 5.26 -26.64 -21.91
C ASN A 150 5.83 -25.24 -22.14
N ILE A 151 5.16 -24.19 -21.62
CA ILE A 151 5.50 -22.77 -21.89
C ILE A 151 5.98 -22.10 -20.61
N HIS A 152 5.21 -22.25 -19.52
CA HIS A 152 5.38 -21.45 -18.31
C HIS A 152 6.44 -22.07 -17.38
N ASN A 153 7.28 -21.20 -16.82
CA ASN A 153 8.29 -21.52 -15.83
C ASN A 153 8.22 -20.54 -14.65
N ASP A 154 9.20 -20.59 -13.74
CA ASP A 154 9.25 -19.72 -12.56
C ASP A 154 9.20 -18.22 -12.88
N ALA A 155 9.83 -17.79 -13.98
CA ALA A 155 9.82 -16.39 -14.42
C ALA A 155 8.40 -15.90 -14.77
N HIS A 156 7.61 -16.76 -15.43
CA HIS A 156 6.21 -16.47 -15.74
C HIS A 156 5.34 -16.39 -14.47
N LEU A 157 5.60 -17.28 -13.50
CA LEU A 157 4.90 -17.24 -12.21
C LEU A 157 5.23 -15.96 -11.42
N TYR A 158 6.49 -15.51 -11.44
CA TYR A 158 6.87 -14.26 -10.78
C TYR A 158 6.21 -13.07 -11.44
N ARG A 159 6.23 -12.99 -12.78
CA ARG A 159 5.60 -11.89 -13.49
C ARG A 159 4.09 -11.87 -13.29
N SER A 160 3.42 -13.01 -13.48
CA SER A 160 1.97 -13.12 -13.32
C SER A 160 1.51 -12.79 -11.90
N ALA A 161 2.33 -13.10 -10.88
CA ALA A 161 2.05 -12.71 -9.50
C ALA A 161 2.15 -11.19 -9.30
N LEU A 162 3.20 -10.54 -9.81
CA LEU A 162 3.34 -9.08 -9.73
C LEU A 162 2.21 -8.37 -10.47
N GLU A 163 1.85 -8.82 -11.66
CA GLU A 163 0.72 -8.30 -12.44
C GLU A 163 -0.61 -8.52 -11.70
N GLY A 164 -0.87 -9.74 -11.18
CA GLY A 164 -2.09 -10.06 -10.44
C GLY A 164 -2.26 -9.26 -9.15
N ILE A 165 -1.17 -9.02 -8.43
CA ILE A 165 -1.17 -8.11 -7.28
C ILE A 165 -1.43 -6.67 -7.76
N GLY A 166 -0.79 -6.23 -8.83
CA GLY A 166 -1.03 -4.92 -9.45
C GLY A 166 -2.50 -4.70 -9.83
N PHE A 167 -3.14 -5.71 -10.42
CA PHE A 167 -4.59 -5.65 -10.74
C PHE A 167 -5.46 -5.49 -9.50
N SER A 168 -5.05 -6.04 -8.35
CA SER A 168 -5.76 -5.84 -7.09
C SER A 168 -5.68 -4.40 -6.62
N PHE A 169 -4.55 -3.71 -6.84
CA PHE A 169 -4.41 -2.27 -6.56
C PHE A 169 -5.27 -1.43 -7.52
N VAL A 170 -5.30 -1.77 -8.80
CA VAL A 170 -6.17 -1.11 -9.78
C VAL A 170 -7.64 -1.23 -9.37
N TYR A 171 -8.10 -2.42 -8.99
CA TYR A 171 -9.45 -2.62 -8.48
C TYR A 171 -9.69 -1.83 -7.17
N GLY A 172 -8.70 -1.76 -6.30
CA GLY A 172 -8.76 -0.92 -5.11
C GLY A 172 -8.94 0.56 -5.44
N MET A 173 -8.27 1.06 -6.48
CA MET A 173 -8.46 2.43 -6.96
C MET A 173 -9.87 2.68 -7.52
N GLU A 174 -10.48 1.68 -8.16
CA GLU A 174 -11.88 1.78 -8.61
C GLU A 174 -12.85 1.85 -7.43
N ILE A 175 -12.61 1.07 -6.37
CA ILE A 175 -13.39 1.17 -5.13
C ILE A 175 -13.30 2.59 -4.54
N LEU A 176 -12.11 3.19 -4.51
CA LEU A 176 -11.92 4.57 -4.05
C LEU A 176 -12.66 5.57 -4.96
N LYS A 177 -12.62 5.39 -6.28
CA LYS A 177 -13.37 6.23 -7.24
C LYS A 177 -14.89 6.12 -7.02
N ASN A 178 -15.41 4.91 -6.76
CA ASN A 178 -16.83 4.70 -6.43
C ASN A 178 -17.25 5.41 -5.14
N ASP A 179 -16.30 5.59 -4.22
CA ASP A 179 -16.48 6.37 -2.99
C ASP A 179 -16.29 7.89 -3.22
N ASN A 180 -16.40 8.35 -4.46
CA ASN A 180 -16.22 9.74 -4.92
C ASN A 180 -14.81 10.30 -4.77
N LEU A 181 -13.81 9.49 -4.55
CA LEU A 181 -12.43 9.90 -4.48
C LEU A 181 -11.84 10.00 -5.89
N LYS A 182 -11.29 11.16 -6.24
CA LYS A 182 -10.61 11.38 -7.52
C LYS A 182 -9.11 11.54 -7.24
N PRO A 183 -8.31 10.47 -7.36
CA PRO A 183 -6.88 10.57 -7.12
C PRO A 183 -6.23 11.60 -8.05
N SER A 184 -5.57 12.61 -7.47
CA SER A 184 -4.81 13.64 -8.19
C SER A 184 -3.32 13.33 -8.17
N LEU A 185 -2.84 12.67 -7.12
CA LEU A 185 -1.45 12.34 -6.87
C LEU A 185 -1.36 10.99 -6.17
N ILE A 186 -0.42 10.13 -6.59
CA ILE A 186 -0.17 8.84 -5.96
C ILE A 186 1.31 8.76 -5.61
N ARG A 187 1.60 8.45 -4.36
CA ARG A 187 2.97 8.27 -3.84
C ARG A 187 3.12 6.93 -3.15
N ALA A 188 4.33 6.36 -3.27
CA ALA A 188 4.70 5.12 -2.60
C ALA A 188 6.14 5.20 -2.07
N GLY A 189 6.44 4.40 -1.05
CA GLY A 189 7.81 4.20 -0.60
C GLY A 189 8.57 3.27 -1.56
N ASN A 190 9.87 3.51 -1.72
CA ASN A 190 10.78 2.62 -2.47
C ASN A 190 11.10 1.38 -1.65
N ASP A 191 10.08 0.62 -1.31
CA ASP A 191 10.19 -0.58 -0.50
C ASP A 191 9.29 -1.72 -1.01
N ASN A 192 9.56 -2.94 -0.55
CA ASN A 192 8.75 -4.11 -0.81
C ASN A 192 8.41 -4.29 -2.32
N LEU A 193 7.12 -4.36 -2.67
CA LEU A 193 6.68 -4.58 -4.06
C LEU A 193 6.97 -3.39 -4.98
N PHE A 194 7.04 -2.16 -4.45
CA PHE A 194 7.38 -0.98 -5.24
C PHE A 194 8.85 -0.92 -5.67
N GLN A 195 9.69 -1.85 -5.22
CA GLN A 195 11.03 -2.09 -5.79
C GLN A 195 10.98 -2.85 -7.13
N SER A 196 9.80 -3.29 -7.58
CA SER A 196 9.60 -3.92 -8.88
C SER A 196 8.92 -2.95 -9.85
N GLU A 197 9.62 -2.59 -10.92
CA GLU A 197 9.06 -1.78 -12.01
C GLU A 197 7.81 -2.44 -12.61
N ILE A 198 7.81 -3.78 -12.78
CA ILE A 198 6.64 -4.51 -13.27
C ILE A 198 5.39 -4.18 -12.45
N PHE A 199 5.54 -4.15 -11.12
CA PHE A 199 4.41 -3.87 -10.23
C PHE A 199 3.92 -2.43 -10.35
N SER A 200 4.82 -1.45 -10.26
CA SER A 200 4.47 -0.03 -10.37
C SER A 200 3.93 0.33 -11.74
N ASP A 201 4.55 -0.18 -12.82
CA ASP A 201 4.13 0.08 -14.19
C ASP A 201 2.77 -0.54 -14.52
N THR A 202 2.50 -1.76 -14.01
CA THR A 202 1.18 -2.38 -14.15
C THR A 202 0.09 -1.48 -13.57
N ILE A 203 0.30 -0.94 -12.37
CA ILE A 203 -0.68 -0.07 -11.72
C ILE A 203 -0.79 1.26 -12.49
N SER A 204 0.33 1.96 -12.71
CA SER A 204 0.35 3.29 -13.32
C SER A 204 -0.26 3.29 -14.72
N THR A 205 0.05 2.27 -15.53
CA THR A 205 -0.51 2.10 -16.88
C THR A 205 -2.02 1.92 -16.87
N LEU A 206 -2.53 1.05 -15.99
CA LEU A 206 -3.95 0.72 -15.96
C LEU A 206 -4.84 1.81 -15.34
N ILE A 207 -4.29 2.60 -14.42
CA ILE A 207 -5.02 3.73 -13.83
C ILE A 207 -4.80 5.04 -14.58
N ASP A 208 -3.89 5.04 -15.57
CA ASP A 208 -3.47 6.22 -16.34
C ASP A 208 -2.99 7.37 -15.42
N LYS A 209 -2.08 7.04 -14.49
CA LYS A 209 -1.50 8.00 -13.55
C LYS A 209 -0.09 7.61 -13.14
N GLU A 210 0.76 8.61 -13.00
CA GLU A 210 2.10 8.46 -12.44
C GLU A 210 2.03 8.05 -10.95
N ILE A 211 2.95 7.18 -10.54
CA ILE A 211 3.23 6.85 -9.14
C ILE A 211 4.61 7.40 -8.80
N GLN A 212 4.66 8.37 -7.90
CA GLN A 212 5.93 8.93 -7.41
C GLN A 212 6.48 8.03 -6.30
N ILE A 213 7.68 7.49 -6.50
CA ILE A 213 8.33 6.58 -5.54
C ILE A 213 9.43 7.34 -4.79
N HIS A 214 9.41 7.25 -3.46
CA HIS A 214 10.29 8.01 -2.56
C HIS A 214 11.01 7.12 -1.54
N ASP A 215 12.26 7.43 -1.22
CA ASP A 215 13.04 6.76 -0.18
C ASP A 215 12.72 7.32 1.21
N VAL A 216 11.58 6.91 1.76
CA VAL A 216 11.10 7.33 3.08
C VAL A 216 10.50 6.16 3.86
N SER A 217 10.31 6.35 5.17
CA SER A 217 9.68 5.36 6.04
C SER A 217 8.60 6.00 6.93
N GLY A 218 7.66 5.20 7.43
CA GLY A 218 6.62 5.67 8.35
C GLY A 218 7.18 6.30 9.63
N ALA A 219 8.37 5.86 10.08
CA ALA A 219 9.06 6.47 11.22
C ALA A 219 9.49 7.92 10.95
N TYR A 220 9.92 8.21 9.72
CA TYR A 220 10.22 9.58 9.28
C TYR A 220 8.96 10.46 9.31
N GLY A 221 7.82 9.94 8.85
CA GLY A 221 6.52 10.62 8.90
C GLY A 221 6.09 10.92 10.34
N ALA A 222 6.29 9.98 11.26
CA ALA A 222 6.01 10.18 12.67
C ALA A 222 6.88 11.30 13.28
N ALA A 223 8.15 11.36 12.94
CA ALA A 223 9.06 12.41 13.37
C ALA A 223 8.65 13.78 12.82
N ARG A 224 8.29 13.86 11.53
CA ARG A 224 7.78 15.09 10.90
C ARG A 224 6.53 15.60 11.60
N ALA A 225 5.55 14.75 11.85
CA ALA A 225 4.29 15.13 12.49
C ALA A 225 4.48 15.73 13.90
N VAL A 226 5.55 15.38 14.59
CA VAL A 226 5.90 15.95 15.91
C VAL A 226 6.67 17.26 15.78
N GLY A 227 7.53 17.38 14.79
CA GLY A 227 8.44 18.51 14.59
C GLY A 227 7.84 19.69 13.84
N CYS A 228 6.78 19.48 13.06
CA CYS A 228 6.13 20.53 12.28
C CYS A 228 4.99 21.16 13.06
N ASP A 229 4.88 22.48 13.03
CA ASP A 229 3.65 23.18 13.38
C ASP A 229 2.60 22.98 12.27
N GLN A 230 1.31 23.18 12.61
CA GLN A 230 0.22 22.95 11.64
C GLN A 230 0.37 23.75 10.32
N ASN A 231 1.12 24.85 10.37
CA ASN A 231 1.41 25.69 9.21
C ASN A 231 2.59 25.19 8.35
N ASP A 232 3.39 24.24 8.85
CA ASP A 232 4.59 23.70 8.17
C ASP A 232 4.30 22.48 7.29
N PHE A 233 3.03 22.05 7.21
CA PHE A 233 2.62 20.92 6.36
C PHE A 233 2.56 21.25 4.86
N ASN A 234 2.76 22.51 4.49
CA ASN A 234 2.87 22.97 3.11
C ASN A 234 4.35 22.92 2.68
N LEU A 235 4.83 21.76 2.29
CA LEU A 235 6.14 21.58 1.67
C LEU A 235 6.00 21.35 0.18
#